data_4d83f51c60a46882d6e3cbfe484fcb84
#
_entry.id   4d83f51c60a46882d6e3cbfe484fcb84
#
_cell.length_a   1.000
_cell.length_b   1.000
_cell.length_c   1.000
_cell.angle_alpha   90.00
_cell.angle_beta   90.00
_cell.angle_gamma   90.00
#
_symmetry.space_group_name_H-M   'P 1'
#
loop_
_entity.id
_entity.type
_entity.pdbx_description
1 polymer ?
#
loop_
_entity_poly.entity_id
_entity_poly.type
_entity_poly.pdbx_seq_one_letter_code
_entity_poly.pdbx_strand_id
1 'polypeptide(L)'
;MKTVTTVKKPFGKAKYSPVKHARYLDWEDAFDVEFDDGLSFLEPHATIKRANKISPDAVPARVSIPKKFRSHFKIEYDNGQTAEISWSFMRELPPKNSKK
;
A
#
# COMPACT_ATOMS: atom_id res chain seq x y z
N MET A 1 -21.95 18.53 10.93
CA MET A 1 -21.28 18.31 10.94
C MET A 1 -20.86 17.86 11.03
N LYS A 2 -20.62 17.64 10.97
CA LYS A 2 -19.93 17.28 11.09
C LYS A 2 -19.34 16.61 11.03
N THR A 3 -19.21 16.33 11.01
CA THR A 3 -18.51 15.83 10.98
C THR A 3 -18.02 15.09 10.90
N VAL A 4 -18.01 14.83 10.74
CA VAL A 4 -17.41 14.26 10.68
C VAL A 4 -16.60 13.82 10.34
N THR A 5 -16.60 13.73 9.89
CA THR A 5 -15.89 13.36 9.49
C THR A 5 -14.79 13.30 9.56
N THR A 6 -14.62 13.54 9.57
CA THR A 6 -13.49 13.67 9.56
C THR A 6 -12.71 12.99 10.37
N VAL A 7 -12.85 12.76 10.70
CA VAL A 7 -12.18 12.29 11.46
C VAL A 7 -11.90 11.08 11.48
N LYS A 8 -12.13 10.60 10.99
CA LYS A 8 -11.88 9.48 11.06
C LYS A 8 -10.65 8.99 10.90
N LYS A 9 -9.78 9.60 10.41
CA LYS A 9 -8.47 9.03 10.28
C LYS A 9 -7.69 9.22 11.53
N PRO A 10 -7.17 8.14 12.10
CA PRO A 10 -6.47 8.27 13.38
C PRO A 10 -5.23 9.14 13.30
N PHE A 11 -4.66 9.29 12.11
CA PHE A 11 -3.43 10.06 11.97
C PHE A 11 -3.66 11.31 11.14
N GLY A 12 -4.90 11.77 11.11
CA GLY A 12 -5.24 12.97 10.41
C GLY A 12 -5.15 12.79 8.91
N LYS A 13 -4.75 13.84 8.23
CA LYS A 13 -4.66 13.79 6.80
C LYS A 13 -3.50 12.97 6.33
N ALA A 14 -3.73 12.17 5.30
CA ALA A 14 -2.64 11.49 4.64
C ALA A 14 -1.75 12.53 3.96
N LYS A 15 -0.45 12.39 4.17
CA LYS A 15 0.52 13.26 3.55
C LYS A 15 1.25 12.52 2.48
N TYR A 16 1.47 13.19 1.37
CA TYR A 16 2.22 12.59 0.28
C TYR A 16 3.68 12.40 0.68
N SER A 17 4.19 11.24 0.35
CA SER A 17 5.61 10.97 0.40
C SER A 17 5.88 9.92 -0.67
N PRO A 18 7.00 10.01 -1.38
CA PRO A 18 7.29 8.99 -2.38
C PRO A 18 7.51 7.61 -1.74
N VAL A 19 7.14 6.59 -2.47
CA VAL A 19 7.38 5.22 -2.06
C VAL A 19 8.87 4.93 -2.22
N LYS A 20 9.48 4.43 -1.16
CA LYS A 20 10.90 4.13 -1.16
C LYS A 20 11.16 2.65 -1.42
N HIS A 21 10.45 1.79 -0.71
CA HIS A 21 10.56 0.34 -0.85
C HIS A 21 9.19 -0.28 -0.78
N ALA A 22 9.00 -1.36 -1.50
CA ALA A 22 7.79 -2.16 -1.40
C ALA A 22 8.19 -3.60 -1.60
N ARG A 23 7.75 -4.49 -0.71
CA ARG A 23 8.06 -5.90 -0.87
C ARG A 23 6.92 -6.75 -0.34
N TYR A 24 6.80 -7.93 -0.92
CA TYR A 24 5.78 -8.88 -0.54
C TYR A 24 6.33 -9.80 0.56
N LEU A 25 5.57 -9.92 1.64
CA LEU A 25 5.90 -10.81 2.73
C LEU A 25 4.99 -12.01 2.63
N ASP A 26 5.50 -13.10 2.07
CA ASP A 26 4.65 -14.24 1.76
C ASP A 26 4.11 -14.92 3.03
N TRP A 27 4.86 -14.85 4.12
CA TRP A 27 4.41 -15.49 5.37
C TRP A 27 3.26 -14.75 6.02
N GLU A 28 3.05 -13.50 5.67
CA GLU A 28 1.92 -12.71 6.19
C GLU A 28 0.88 -12.41 5.13
N ASP A 29 1.20 -12.72 3.88
CA ASP A 29 0.37 -12.37 2.74
C ASP A 29 0.03 -10.88 2.80
N ALA A 30 1.06 -10.06 2.89
CA ALA A 30 0.94 -8.61 3.03
C ALA A 30 2.12 -7.94 2.36
N PHE A 31 1.97 -6.65 2.08
CA PHE A 31 3.03 -5.85 1.48
C PHE A 31 3.56 -4.87 2.50
N ASP A 32 4.87 -4.86 2.66
CA ASP A 32 5.58 -3.95 3.55
C ASP A 32 6.08 -2.80 2.69
N VAL A 33 5.57 -1.60 2.94
CA VAL A 33 5.85 -0.45 2.10
C VAL A 33 6.44 0.66 2.96
N GLU A 34 7.62 1.12 2.59
CA GLU A 34 8.29 2.20 3.26
C GLU A 34 8.30 3.43 2.36
N PHE A 35 8.09 4.58 2.96
CA PHE A 35 8.08 5.87 2.27
C PHE A 35 9.33 6.67 2.61
N ASP A 36 9.63 7.66 1.77
CA ASP A 36 10.83 8.49 1.97
C ASP A 36 10.82 9.23 3.30
N ASP A 37 9.63 9.49 3.85
CA ASP A 37 9.56 10.18 5.14
C ASP A 37 9.81 9.24 6.33
N GLY A 38 10.17 7.99 6.06
CA GLY A 38 10.53 7.04 7.12
C GLY A 38 9.39 6.23 7.67
N LEU A 39 8.16 6.54 7.30
CA LEU A 39 7.01 5.76 7.77
C LEU A 39 6.86 4.50 6.94
N SER A 40 6.46 3.42 7.59
CA SER A 40 6.21 2.14 6.94
C SER A 40 4.80 1.70 7.20
N PHE A 41 4.23 1.01 6.23
CA PHE A 41 2.85 0.52 6.30
C PHE A 41 2.82 -0.93 5.89
N LEU A 42 1.93 -1.68 6.52
CA LEU A 42 1.71 -3.07 6.18
C LEU A 42 0.33 -3.18 5.56
N GLU A 43 0.29 -3.46 4.27
CA GLU A 43 -0.97 -3.52 3.53
C GLU A 43 -1.37 -4.96 3.33
N PRO A 44 -2.52 -5.39 3.86
CA PRO A 44 -2.97 -6.76 3.62
C PRO A 44 -3.20 -7.02 2.14
N HIS A 45 -2.71 -8.15 1.65
CA HIS A 45 -2.84 -8.46 0.24
C HIS A 45 -4.30 -8.65 -0.17
N ALA A 46 -5.11 -9.17 0.74
CA ALA A 46 -6.53 -9.37 0.44
C ALA A 46 -7.23 -8.07 0.08
N THR A 47 -6.85 -6.98 0.74
CA THR A 47 -7.41 -5.67 0.45
C THR A 47 -7.03 -5.21 -0.95
N ILE A 48 -5.77 -5.43 -1.32
CA ILE A 48 -5.28 -5.07 -2.65
C ILE A 48 -5.99 -5.86 -3.72
N LYS A 49 -6.12 -7.16 -3.51
CA LYS A 49 -6.79 -8.02 -4.49
C LYS A 49 -8.23 -7.59 -4.71
N ARG A 50 -8.92 -7.28 -3.63
CA ARG A 50 -10.31 -6.87 -3.72
C ARG A 50 -10.44 -5.55 -4.46
N ALA A 51 -9.59 -4.59 -4.16
CA ALA A 51 -9.65 -3.27 -4.77
C ALA A 51 -9.31 -3.31 -6.25
N ASN A 52 -8.48 -4.25 -6.68
CA ASN A 52 -8.00 -4.33 -8.06
C ASN A 52 -8.59 -5.50 -8.83
N LYS A 53 -9.52 -6.21 -8.24
CA LYS A 53 -10.20 -7.35 -8.89
C LYS A 53 -9.23 -8.41 -9.35
N ILE A 54 -8.29 -8.74 -8.48
CA ILE A 54 -7.29 -9.76 -8.76
C ILE A 54 -7.85 -11.12 -8.35
N SER A 55 -7.57 -12.14 -9.15
CA SER A 55 -7.99 -13.50 -8.85
C SER A 55 -7.49 -13.94 -7.48
N PRO A 56 -8.32 -14.64 -6.70
CA PRO A 56 -7.90 -15.04 -5.36
C PRO A 56 -6.65 -15.90 -5.32
N ASP A 57 -6.41 -16.69 -6.37
CA ASP A 57 -5.26 -17.60 -6.40
C ASP A 57 -4.04 -17.01 -7.11
N ALA A 58 -4.11 -15.75 -7.54
CA ALA A 58 -2.96 -15.12 -8.17
C ALA A 58 -1.86 -14.87 -7.16
N VAL A 59 -0.63 -15.09 -7.57
CA VAL A 59 0.54 -14.96 -6.70
C VAL A 59 1.43 -13.85 -7.24
N PRO A 60 1.90 -12.94 -6.38
CA PRO A 60 2.78 -11.88 -6.85
C PRO A 60 4.07 -12.46 -7.42
N ALA A 61 4.40 -12.08 -8.63
CA ALA A 61 5.63 -12.50 -9.29
C ALA A 61 6.68 -11.40 -9.27
N ARG A 62 6.24 -10.15 -9.23
CA ARG A 62 7.18 -9.04 -9.27
C ARG A 62 6.55 -7.81 -8.64
N VAL A 63 7.34 -7.09 -7.86
CA VAL A 63 6.92 -5.83 -7.25
C VAL A 63 7.91 -4.78 -7.70
N SER A 64 7.42 -3.66 -8.21
CA SER A 64 8.30 -2.61 -8.71
C SER A 64 7.74 -1.24 -8.37
N ILE A 65 8.63 -0.25 -8.36
CA ILE A 65 8.28 1.14 -8.11
C ILE A 65 8.76 1.92 -9.33
N PRO A 66 7.84 2.63 -10.04
CA PRO A 66 8.27 3.42 -11.19
C PRO A 66 9.28 4.46 -10.76
N LYS A 67 10.40 4.55 -11.47
CA LYS A 67 11.47 5.44 -11.09
C LYS A 67 11.08 6.91 -11.20
N LYS A 68 10.30 7.22 -12.21
CA LYS A 68 9.97 8.60 -12.50
C LYS A 68 8.93 9.14 -11.52
N PHE A 69 7.94 8.33 -11.22
CA PHE A 69 6.89 8.73 -10.29
C PHE A 69 6.77 7.66 -9.23
N ARG A 70 7.28 7.97 -8.05
CA ARG A 70 7.24 7.03 -6.94
C ARG A 70 6.02 7.27 -6.06
N SER A 71 4.90 7.56 -6.71
CA SER A 71 3.63 7.79 -6.02
C SER A 71 2.84 6.51 -5.83
N HIS A 72 3.32 5.40 -6.37
CA HIS A 72 2.63 4.11 -6.25
C HIS A 72 3.64 3.00 -6.45
N PHE A 73 3.22 1.78 -6.16
CA PHE A 73 4.00 0.61 -6.55
C PHE A 73 3.11 -0.32 -7.36
N LYS A 74 3.74 -1.19 -8.11
CA LYS A 74 3.05 -2.07 -9.04
C LYS A 74 3.35 -3.52 -8.70
N ILE A 75 2.33 -4.35 -8.77
CA ILE A 75 2.45 -5.79 -8.59
C ILE A 75 2.10 -6.46 -9.89
N GLU A 76 2.97 -7.36 -10.36
CA GLU A 76 2.69 -8.21 -11.50
C GLU A 76 2.49 -9.62 -10.96
N TYR A 77 1.38 -10.23 -11.34
CA TYR A 77 1.01 -11.55 -10.83
C TYR A 77 1.36 -12.64 -11.82
N ASP A 78 1.44 -13.85 -11.31
CA ASP A 78 1.82 -15.02 -12.13
C ASP A 78 0.80 -15.32 -13.22
N ASN A 79 -0.43 -14.84 -13.10
CA ASN A 79 -1.47 -15.07 -14.10
C ASN A 79 -1.57 -13.93 -15.11
N GLY A 80 -0.65 -12.96 -15.06
CA GLY A 80 -0.64 -11.84 -15.99
C GLY A 80 -1.42 -10.63 -15.52
N GLN A 81 -2.13 -10.73 -14.42
CA GLN A 81 -2.83 -9.57 -13.88
C GLN A 81 -1.84 -8.61 -13.24
N THR A 82 -2.23 -7.36 -13.12
CA THR A 82 -1.41 -6.34 -12.47
C THR A 82 -2.26 -5.51 -11.53
N ALA A 83 -1.62 -4.95 -10.51
CA ALA A 83 -2.27 -4.02 -9.59
C ALA A 83 -1.33 -2.86 -9.35
N GLU A 84 -1.89 -1.66 -9.26
CA GLU A 84 -1.13 -0.47 -8.92
C GLU A 84 -1.72 0.12 -7.66
N ILE A 85 -0.90 0.32 -6.66
CA ILE A 85 -1.35 0.76 -5.35
C ILE A 85 -0.76 2.13 -5.08
N SER A 86 -1.64 3.13 -4.96
CA SER A 86 -1.19 4.49 -4.77
C SER A 86 -0.76 4.73 -3.33
N TRP A 87 0.05 5.77 -3.14
CA TRP A 87 0.50 6.16 -1.83
C TRP A 87 -0.67 6.46 -0.90
N SER A 88 -1.71 7.09 -1.42
CA SER A 88 -2.82 7.50 -0.57
C SER A 88 -3.63 6.32 -0.07
N PHE A 89 -3.70 5.25 -0.88
CA PHE A 89 -4.41 4.06 -0.47
C PHE A 89 -3.81 3.48 0.81
N MET A 90 -2.48 3.42 0.84
CA MET A 90 -1.79 2.82 1.98
C MET A 90 -1.71 3.76 3.17
N ARG A 91 -1.55 5.04 2.93
CA ARG A 91 -1.34 5.98 4.02
C ARG A 91 -2.62 6.33 4.76
N GLU A 92 -3.72 5.73 4.37
CA GLU A 92 -4.93 5.79 5.18
C GLU A 92 -4.86 4.87 6.38
N LEU A 93 -3.93 3.92 6.37
CA LEU A 93 -3.72 3.02 7.49
C LEU A 93 -2.82 3.66 8.53
N PRO A 94 -2.87 3.18 9.77
CA PRO A 94 -1.84 3.59 10.73
C PRO A 94 -0.49 3.05 10.28
N PRO A 95 0.57 3.86 10.37
CA PRO A 95 1.88 3.34 10.03
C PRO A 95 2.33 2.33 11.09
N LYS A 96 3.03 1.31 10.65
CA LYS A 96 3.42 0.27 11.58
C LYS A 96 4.58 0.70 12.46
N ASN A 97 5.30 1.75 12.09
CA ASN A 97 6.46 2.21 12.87
C ASN A 97 6.22 3.58 13.51
N SER A 98 4.99 3.91 13.76
CA SER A 98 4.69 5.21 14.32
C SER A 98 4.84 5.27 15.81
N LYS A 99 5.16 4.61 16.55
CA LYS A 99 5.24 4.66 17.90
C LYS A 99 5.79 5.60 18.61
N LYS A 100 5.67 5.72 18.73
CA LYS A 100 6.20 6.40 19.18
C LYS A 100 6.07 6.80 19.49
#